data_e4bc2ac7cc9940152eaa9f0d4d025e1e
#
_entry.id   e4bc2ac7cc9940152eaa9f0d4d025e1e
#
_cell.length_a   1.000
_cell.length_b   1.000
_cell.length_c   1.000
_cell.angle_alpha   90.00
_cell.angle_beta   90.00
_cell.angle_gamma   90.00
#
_symmetry.space_group_name_H-M   'P 1'
#
loop_
_entity.id
_entity.type
_entity.pdbx_description
1 polymer ?
#
loop_
_entity_poly.entity_id
_entity_poly.type
_entity_poly.pdbx_seq_one_letter_code
_entity_poly.pdbx_strand_id
1 'polypeptide(L)'
;MITTLLIIHGLLAVALLGAITHQALAVCWPRRKSPDDHFTGKFRAVSAPSYANAVVLLYLATTLLGAIIYPEFRVSIRSVVEELGQRAVMGAFEVKEHFVVVGMAMLA
;
A
#
# COMPACT_ATOMS: atom_id res chain seq x y z
N MET A 1 -16.50 4.69 -14.67
CA MET A 1 -16.33 3.50 -13.79
C MET A 1 -14.84 3.24 -13.49
N ILE A 2 -13.98 3.08 -14.49
CA ILE A 2 -12.54 2.78 -14.26
C ILE A 2 -11.81 3.89 -13.48
N THR A 3 -12.09 5.17 -13.78
CA THR A 3 -11.50 6.32 -13.08
C THR A 3 -11.83 6.29 -11.58
N THR A 4 -13.07 5.94 -11.23
CA THR A 4 -13.49 5.82 -9.82
C THR A 4 -12.72 4.71 -9.11
N LEU A 5 -12.56 3.55 -9.76
CA LEU A 5 -11.78 2.43 -9.24
C LEU A 5 -10.31 2.80 -9.04
N LEU A 6 -9.71 3.56 -9.98
CA LEU A 6 -8.34 4.06 -9.88
C LEU A 6 -8.17 5.02 -8.69
N ILE A 7 -9.13 5.93 -8.48
CA ILE A 7 -9.11 6.85 -7.34
C ILE A 7 -9.18 6.06 -6.02
N ILE A 8 -10.13 5.12 -5.91
CA ILE A 8 -10.28 4.29 -4.71
C ILE A 8 -9.02 3.46 -4.47
N HIS A 9 -8.46 2.83 -5.51
CA HIS A 9 -7.21 2.08 -5.42
C HIS A 9 -6.05 2.96 -4.93
N GLY A 10 -5.92 4.17 -5.48
CA GLY A 10 -4.91 5.14 -5.06
C GLY A 10 -5.05 5.56 -3.60
N LEU A 11 -6.28 5.84 -3.15
CA LEU A 11 -6.55 6.19 -1.75
C LEU A 11 -6.23 5.04 -0.79
N LEU A 12 -6.60 3.82 -1.14
CA LEU A 12 -6.25 2.62 -0.36
C LEU A 12 -4.73 2.40 -0.31
N ALA A 13 -4.02 2.61 -1.43
CA ALA A 13 -2.57 2.49 -1.47
C ALA A 13 -1.88 3.54 -0.57
N VAL A 14 -2.37 4.79 -0.54
CA VAL A 14 -1.86 5.83 0.36
C VAL A 14 -2.15 5.47 1.82
N ALA A 15 -3.36 5.00 2.13
CA ALA A 15 -3.71 4.56 3.47
C ALA A 15 -2.83 3.38 3.94
N LEU A 16 -2.60 2.40 3.06
CA LEU A 16 -1.73 1.25 3.33
C LEU A 16 -0.30 1.69 3.59
N LEU A 17 0.26 2.56 2.73
CA LEU A 17 1.61 3.09 2.91
C LEU A 17 1.75 3.84 4.23
N GLY A 18 0.77 4.68 4.57
CA GLY A 18 0.71 5.38 5.86
C GLY A 18 0.66 4.42 7.04
N ALA A 19 -0.16 3.37 6.95
CA ALA A 19 -0.30 2.36 7.99
C ALA A 19 1.02 1.58 8.20
N ILE A 20 1.65 1.10 7.14
CA ILE A 20 2.93 0.38 7.21
C ILE A 20 4.04 1.27 7.77
N THR A 21 4.13 2.51 7.29
CA THR A 21 5.12 3.47 7.77
C THR A 21 4.95 3.78 9.24
N HIS A 22 3.69 4.00 9.69
CA HIS A 22 3.38 4.25 11.09
C HIS A 22 3.74 3.04 11.96
N GLN A 23 3.42 1.83 11.52
CA GLN A 23 3.78 0.60 12.24
C GLN A 23 5.30 0.43 12.33
N ALA A 24 6.02 0.64 11.23
CA ALA A 24 7.48 0.55 11.20
C ALA A 24 8.13 1.56 12.16
N LEU A 25 7.67 2.81 12.16
CA LEU A 25 8.15 3.84 13.09
C LEU A 25 7.84 3.49 14.55
N ALA A 26 6.68 2.93 14.84
CA ALA A 26 6.30 2.52 16.19
C ALA A 26 7.19 1.38 16.71
N VAL A 27 7.65 0.48 15.84
CA VAL A 27 8.58 -0.62 16.18
C VAL A 27 10.01 -0.11 16.32
N CYS A 28 10.49 0.72 15.39
CA CYS A 28 11.86 1.25 15.41
C CYS A 28 12.09 2.25 16.54
N TRP A 29 11.05 2.96 16.95
CA TRP A 29 11.09 3.93 18.05
C TRP A 29 10.11 3.57 19.16
N PRO A 30 10.40 2.54 19.96
CA PRO A 30 9.52 2.13 21.05
C PRO A 30 9.38 3.26 22.05
N ARG A 31 8.14 3.48 22.48
CA ARG A 31 7.78 4.52 23.42
C ARG A 31 8.44 4.26 24.78
N ARG A 32 9.23 5.21 25.28
CA ARG A 32 9.51 5.30 26.72
C ARG A 32 8.21 5.67 27.42
N LYS A 33 7.79 4.89 28.42
CA LYS A 33 6.61 5.19 29.26
C LYS A 33 6.81 6.58 29.87
N SER A 34 6.02 7.55 29.42
CA SER A 34 5.91 8.88 30.04
C SER A 34 4.58 8.93 30.79
N PRO A 35 4.53 9.56 31.98
CA PRO A 35 3.28 9.71 32.74
C PRO A 35 2.25 10.60 32.05
N ASP A 36 2.67 11.46 31.12
CA ASP A 36 1.80 12.41 30.44
C ASP A 36 1.15 11.78 29.21
N ASP A 37 -0.16 11.53 29.33
CA ASP A 37 -1.00 10.91 28.32
C ASP A 37 -1.49 11.92 27.26
N HIS A 38 -0.56 12.67 26.66
CA HIS A 38 -0.86 13.61 25.59
C HIS A 38 -1.35 12.91 24.31
N PHE A 39 -2.11 13.62 23.46
CA PHE A 39 -2.65 13.14 22.17
C PHE A 39 -1.61 12.40 21.32
N THR A 40 -0.39 12.92 21.25
CA THR A 40 0.74 12.28 20.55
C THR A 40 1.10 10.91 21.14
N GLY A 41 0.93 10.73 22.43
CA GLY A 41 1.12 9.46 23.12
C GLY A 41 0.09 8.41 22.72
N LYS A 42 -1.18 8.80 22.66
CA LYS A 42 -2.30 7.93 22.22
C LYS A 42 -2.19 7.58 20.74
N PHE A 43 -1.82 8.53 19.89
CA PHE A 43 -1.60 8.31 18.47
C PHE A 43 -0.48 7.29 18.17
N ARG A 44 0.57 7.26 19.00
CA ARG A 44 1.69 6.29 18.89
C ARG A 44 1.42 4.96 19.58
N ALA A 45 0.39 4.87 20.42
CA ALA A 45 0.00 3.66 21.13
C ALA A 45 -0.86 2.78 20.20
N VAL A 46 -0.22 2.07 19.30
CA VAL A 46 -0.89 1.11 18.41
C VAL A 46 -0.98 -0.24 19.11
N SER A 47 -2.19 -0.78 19.25
CA SER A 47 -2.35 -2.17 19.66
C SER A 47 -1.88 -3.07 18.52
N ALA A 48 -0.72 -3.70 18.66
CA ALA A 48 -0.03 -4.42 17.59
C ALA A 48 -0.91 -5.43 16.82
N PRO A 49 -1.77 -6.25 17.46
CA PRO A 49 -2.58 -7.23 16.71
C PRO A 49 -3.64 -6.59 15.81
N SER A 50 -4.40 -5.61 16.33
CA SER A 50 -5.47 -4.96 15.56
C SER A 50 -4.92 -4.15 14.40
N TYR A 51 -3.75 -3.55 14.57
CA TYR A 51 -3.09 -2.78 13.53
C TYR A 51 -2.52 -3.67 12.43
N ALA A 52 -1.90 -4.79 12.79
CA ALA A 52 -1.43 -5.77 11.83
C ALA A 52 -2.59 -6.30 10.97
N ASN A 53 -3.72 -6.64 11.58
CA ASN A 53 -4.91 -7.06 10.85
C ASN A 53 -5.42 -5.98 9.88
N ALA A 54 -5.43 -4.71 10.29
CA ALA A 54 -5.83 -3.61 9.44
C ALA A 54 -4.88 -3.46 8.22
N VAL A 55 -3.57 -3.59 8.43
CA VAL A 55 -2.58 -3.56 7.35
C VAL A 55 -2.79 -4.71 6.38
N VAL A 56 -3.00 -5.93 6.88
CA VAL A 56 -3.28 -7.11 6.05
C VAL A 56 -4.56 -6.92 5.21
N LEU A 57 -5.65 -6.45 5.83
CA LEU A 57 -6.92 -6.19 5.13
C LEU A 57 -6.78 -5.10 4.07
N LEU A 58 -6.09 -3.99 4.38
CA LEU A 58 -5.80 -2.93 3.42
C LEU A 58 -4.95 -3.45 2.26
N TYR A 59 -3.96 -4.28 2.55
CA TYR A 59 -3.11 -4.88 1.53
C TYR A 59 -3.91 -5.77 0.58
N LEU A 60 -4.74 -6.67 1.11
CA LEU A 60 -5.61 -7.54 0.32
C LEU A 60 -6.60 -6.74 -0.53
N ALA A 61 -7.26 -5.73 0.05
CA ALA A 61 -8.20 -4.86 -0.66
C ALA A 61 -7.52 -4.08 -1.79
N THR A 62 -6.33 -3.51 -1.53
CA THR A 62 -5.56 -2.78 -2.54
C THR A 62 -5.11 -3.70 -3.67
N THR A 63 -4.64 -4.90 -3.35
CA THR A 63 -4.21 -5.90 -4.33
C THR A 63 -5.39 -6.39 -5.18
N LEU A 64 -6.53 -6.68 -4.56
CA LEU A 64 -7.72 -7.13 -5.28
C LEU A 64 -8.23 -6.06 -6.25
N LEU A 65 -8.32 -4.80 -5.81
CA LEU A 65 -8.69 -3.69 -6.69
C LEU A 65 -7.69 -3.49 -7.82
N GLY A 66 -6.39 -3.61 -7.54
CA GLY A 66 -5.34 -3.57 -8.55
C GLY A 66 -5.50 -4.67 -9.59
N ALA A 67 -5.82 -5.90 -9.16
CA ALA A 67 -6.07 -7.02 -10.06
C ALA A 67 -7.29 -6.79 -10.98
N ILE A 68 -8.36 -6.17 -10.46
CA ILE A 68 -9.56 -5.82 -11.25
C ILE A 68 -9.24 -4.75 -12.30
N ILE A 69 -8.39 -3.78 -11.97
CA ILE A 69 -8.02 -2.67 -12.87
C ILE A 69 -6.96 -3.10 -13.90
N TYR A 70 -6.16 -4.11 -13.58
CA TYR A 70 -4.99 -4.52 -14.34
C TYR A 70 -5.25 -4.83 -15.83
N PRO A 71 -6.32 -5.54 -16.23
CA PRO A 71 -6.58 -5.82 -17.65
C PRO A 71 -6.72 -4.55 -18.48
N GLU A 72 -7.43 -3.55 -17.97
CA GLU A 72 -7.60 -2.26 -18.64
C GLU A 72 -6.27 -1.52 -18.78
N PHE A 73 -5.47 -1.48 -17.71
CA PHE A 73 -4.13 -0.92 -17.75
C PHE A 73 -3.27 -1.60 -18.82
N ARG A 74 -3.29 -2.94 -18.89
CA ARG A 74 -2.47 -3.71 -19.81
C ARG A 74 -2.81 -3.44 -21.27
N VAL A 75 -4.09 -3.28 -21.60
CA VAL A 75 -4.55 -3.07 -22.97
C VAL A 75 -4.45 -1.61 -23.40
N SER A 76 -4.90 -0.68 -22.53
CA SER A 76 -5.09 0.71 -22.94
C SER A 76 -3.91 1.62 -22.62
N ILE A 77 -3.15 1.33 -21.56
CA ILE A 77 -2.07 2.21 -21.09
C ILE A 77 -0.70 1.63 -21.42
N ARG A 78 -0.48 0.36 -21.13
CA ARG A 78 0.82 -0.28 -21.32
C ARG A 78 1.27 -0.23 -22.78
N SER A 79 0.39 -0.54 -23.73
CA SER A 79 0.68 -0.49 -25.15
C SER A 79 1.15 0.90 -25.61
N VAL A 80 0.46 1.95 -25.17
CA VAL A 80 0.83 3.35 -25.48
C VAL A 80 2.17 3.74 -24.88
N VAL A 81 2.42 3.36 -23.63
CA VAL A 81 3.70 3.66 -22.93
C VAL A 81 4.87 2.92 -23.59
N GLU A 82 4.65 1.68 -24.07
CA GLU A 82 5.64 0.91 -24.81
C GLU A 82 5.93 1.54 -26.19
N GLU A 83 4.89 1.95 -26.93
CA GLU A 83 5.03 2.66 -28.20
C GLU A 83 5.78 3.99 -28.08
N LEU A 84 5.56 4.72 -26.98
CA LEU A 84 6.27 5.96 -26.66
C LEU A 84 7.71 5.73 -26.15
N GLY A 85 8.15 4.49 -26.01
CA GLY A 85 9.50 4.14 -25.57
C GLY A 85 9.81 4.52 -24.11
N GLN A 86 8.78 4.69 -23.26
CA GLN A 86 8.90 5.12 -21.86
C GLN A 86 9.35 3.97 -20.94
N ARG A 87 10.58 3.48 -21.16
CA ARG A 87 11.14 2.31 -20.43
C ARG A 87 11.18 2.49 -18.92
N ALA A 88 11.46 3.70 -18.43
CA ALA A 88 11.49 3.98 -16.98
C ALA A 88 10.11 3.80 -16.32
N VAL A 89 9.05 4.23 -17.00
CA VAL A 89 7.67 4.07 -16.55
C VAL A 89 7.31 2.58 -16.49
N MET A 90 7.66 1.82 -17.53
CA MET A 90 7.42 0.39 -17.56
C MET A 90 8.17 -0.35 -16.46
N GLY A 91 9.46 -0.03 -16.27
CA GLY A 91 10.26 -0.61 -15.18
C GLY A 91 9.67 -0.33 -13.79
N ALA A 92 9.14 0.87 -13.56
CA ALA A 92 8.48 1.20 -12.30
C ALA A 92 7.21 0.35 -12.05
N PHE A 93 6.42 0.08 -13.10
CA PHE A 93 5.27 -0.83 -13.00
C PHE A 93 5.68 -2.27 -12.71
N GLU A 94 6.70 -2.79 -13.38
CA GLU A 94 7.21 -4.14 -13.15
C GLU A 94 7.75 -4.31 -11.72
N VAL A 95 8.50 -3.35 -11.22
CA VAL A 95 8.98 -3.35 -9.84
C VAL A 95 7.81 -3.37 -8.86
N LYS A 96 6.78 -2.54 -9.07
CA LYS A 96 5.56 -2.54 -8.25
C LYS A 96 4.86 -3.91 -8.24
N GLU A 97 4.74 -4.55 -9.39
CA GLU A 97 4.11 -5.88 -9.51
C GLU A 97 4.90 -6.95 -8.74
N HIS A 98 6.22 -6.93 -8.83
CA HIS A 98 7.07 -7.84 -8.06
C HIS A 98 6.93 -7.63 -6.55
N PHE A 99 6.88 -6.37 -6.09
CA PHE A 99 6.65 -6.08 -4.68
C PHE A 99 5.30 -6.59 -4.18
N VAL A 100 4.24 -6.51 -5.00
CA VAL A 100 2.93 -7.07 -4.65
C VAL A 100 3.00 -8.59 -4.51
N VAL A 101 3.67 -9.29 -5.43
CA VAL A 101 3.82 -10.75 -5.34
C VAL A 101 4.61 -11.16 -4.09
N VAL A 102 5.73 -10.49 -3.83
CA VAL A 102 6.54 -10.74 -2.62
C VAL A 102 5.72 -10.47 -1.36
N GLY A 103 5.00 -9.36 -1.30
CA GLY A 103 4.14 -9.04 -0.18
C GLY A 103 3.04 -10.08 0.06
N MET A 104 2.41 -10.59 -1.01
CA MET A 104 1.42 -11.69 -0.89
C MET A 104 2.05 -12.98 -0.35
N ALA A 105 3.26 -13.33 -0.82
CA ALA A 105 3.97 -14.50 -0.31
C ALA A 105 4.36 -14.38 1.17
N MET A 106 4.54 -13.16 1.68
CA MET A 106 4.83 -12.90 3.09
C MET A 106 3.60 -12.94 4.00
N LEU A 107 2.39 -12.96 3.44
CA LEU A 107 1.14 -13.09 4.21
C LEU A 107 0.76 -14.54 4.48
N ALA A 108 1.36 -15.50 3.78
CA ALA A 108 1.14 -16.93 3.94
C ALA A 108 2.01 -17.48 5.08
#